data_4422b831294e6885f0b9ede0d90176b1
#
_entry.id   4422b831294e6885f0b9ede0d90176b1
#
_cell.length_a   1.000
_cell.length_b   1.000
_cell.length_c   1.000
_cell.angle_alpha   90.00
_cell.angle_beta   90.00
_cell.angle_gamma   90.00
#
_symmetry.space_group_name_H-M   'P 1'
#
loop_
_entity.id
_entity.type
_entity.pdbx_description
1 polymer ?
#
loop_
_entity_poly.entity_id
_entity_poly.type
_entity_poly.pdbx_seq_one_letter_code
_entity_poly.pdbx_strand_id
1 'polypeptide(L)'
;INFKYNRNLKRRICLKKVVIFLSFATLLFAEGSVEQKTYNPNVDCLILEDENSIICKFEVELNNENNQTLIINWIDPNGTVSRTREMIIPAGDTSAYDFRYLDGREKGKWDFKIIYNNQEYTTKFELK
;
A
#
# COMPACT_ATOMS: atom_id res chain seq x y z
N ILE A 1 -54.98 -37.83 17.39
CA ILE A 1 -54.54 -37.64 17.49
C ILE A 1 -53.61 -37.29 16.89
N ASN A 2 -53.31 -37.31 16.49
CA ASN A 2 -52.51 -37.06 16.06
C ASN A 2 -52.20 -36.02 15.61
N PHE A 3 -52.13 -35.69 15.46
CA PHE A 3 -51.73 -34.71 15.18
C PHE A 3 -51.01 -34.02 15.61
N LYS A 4 -51.05 -34.10 16.00
CA LYS A 4 -50.52 -33.52 16.61
C LYS A 4 -49.28 -33.75 16.64
N TYR A 5 -48.82 -34.28 16.81
CA TYR A 5 -47.78 -34.72 16.99
C TYR A 5 -46.99 -34.59 15.89
N ASN A 6 -47.26 -34.60 15.02
CA ASN A 6 -46.60 -34.63 13.96
C ASN A 6 -45.99 -33.44 13.66
N ARG A 7 -46.44 -32.62 13.80
CA ARG A 7 -45.98 -31.50 13.40
C ARG A 7 -44.83 -31.30 14.05
N ASN A 8 -44.62 -31.61 14.79
CA ASN A 8 -43.60 -31.40 15.45
C ASN A 8 -42.53 -31.93 14.84
N LEU A 9 -42.53 -32.78 14.33
CA LEU A 9 -41.51 -33.26 13.81
C LEU A 9 -41.01 -32.49 12.88
N LYS A 10 -41.56 -31.99 12.23
CA LYS A 10 -41.11 -31.27 11.25
C LYS A 10 -40.32 -30.27 11.64
N ARG A 11 -40.50 -29.68 12.30
CA ARG A 11 -39.89 -28.64 12.52
C ARG A 11 -38.64 -28.93 12.95
N ARG A 12 -38.39 -29.67 13.45
CA ARG A 12 -37.28 -29.92 13.95
C ARG A 12 -36.35 -30.08 12.95
N ILE A 13 -36.52 -30.45 12.03
CA ILE A 13 -35.68 -30.72 11.17
C ILE A 13 -35.16 -29.62 10.60
N CYS A 14 -35.83 -28.96 10.17
CA CYS A 14 -35.40 -27.93 9.53
C CYS A 14 -34.59 -27.22 10.25
N LEU A 15 -34.87 -27.07 11.10
CA LEU A 15 -34.16 -26.27 11.72
C LEU A 15 -32.95 -26.64 11.78
N LYS A 16 -32.78 -27.48 11.93
CA LYS A 16 -31.65 -27.78 12.14
C LYS A 16 -30.96 -27.63 11.05
N LYS A 17 -31.28 -27.93 10.23
CA LYS A 17 -30.58 -27.91 9.21
C LYS A 17 -30.37 -26.73 8.77
N VAL A 18 -31.09 -26.15 8.73
CA VAL A 18 -31.01 -25.01 8.25
C VAL A 18 -30.05 -24.39 8.90
N VAL A 19 -30.03 -24.43 9.89
CA VAL A 19 -29.20 -23.85 10.60
C VAL A 19 -27.99 -24.11 10.09
N ILE A 20 -27.77 -25.12 9.78
CA ILE A 20 -26.64 -25.33 9.31
C ILE A 20 -26.25 -24.57 8.27
N PHE A 21 -26.98 -24.38 7.42
CA PHE A 21 -26.62 -23.72 6.38
C PHE A 21 -26.17 -22.47 6.52
N LEU A 22 -26.69 -21.86 7.13
CA LEU A 22 -26.38 -20.63 7.22
C LEU A 22 -25.03 -20.57 7.52
N SER A 23 -24.51 -21.33 8.15
CA SER A 23 -23.23 -21.17 8.54
C SER A 23 -22.38 -21.21 7.36
N PHE A 24 -22.66 -21.86 6.41
CA PHE A 24 -21.85 -21.92 5.36
C PHE A 24 -21.66 -20.72 4.68
N ALA A 25 -22.54 -20.10 4.49
CA ALA A 25 -22.48 -18.92 3.77
C ALA A 25 -21.37 -18.19 4.28
N THR A 26 -21.23 -18.09 5.41
CA THR A 26 -20.31 -17.29 5.91
C THR A 26 -19.00 -17.63 5.44
N LEU A 27 -18.74 -18.74 5.25
CA LEU A 27 -17.50 -19.01 4.86
C LEU A 27 -17.12 -18.34 3.72
N LEU A 28 -17.88 -18.22 2.84
CA LEU A 28 -17.52 -17.59 1.72
C LEU A 28 -16.89 -16.39 1.83
N PHE A 29 -17.35 -15.56 2.49
CA PHE A 29 -16.84 -14.32 2.50
C PHE A 29 -15.56 -14.33 3.00
N ALA A 30 -15.28 -15.12 3.69
CA ALA A 30 -14.05 -15.08 4.26
C ALA A 30 -13.13 -15.17 3.16
N GLU A 31 -13.34 -15.90 2.24
CA GLU A 31 -12.47 -16.01 1.26
C GLU A 31 -12.31 -14.86 0.49
N GLY A 32 -13.27 -14.23 0.25
CA GLY A 32 -13.17 -13.09 -0.54
C GLY A 32 -12.19 -12.20 0.07
N SER A 33 -12.21 -12.02 1.27
CA SER A 33 -11.38 -11.07 1.82
C SER A 33 -10.00 -11.51 1.69
N VAL A 34 -9.77 -12.70 1.70
CA VAL A 34 -8.49 -13.14 1.58
C VAL A 34 -7.88 -12.74 0.34
N GLU A 35 -8.63 -12.62 -0.67
CA GLU A 35 -8.07 -12.31 -1.89
C GLU A 35 -7.66 -10.92 -2.01
N GLN A 36 -8.02 -10.06 -1.17
CA GLN A 36 -7.66 -8.74 -1.34
C GLN A 36 -6.22 -8.55 -1.11
N LYS A 37 -5.49 -8.09 -2.07
CA LYS A 37 -4.13 -7.83 -1.94
C LYS A 37 -3.93 -6.47 -1.44
N THR A 38 -3.05 -6.30 -0.49
CA THR A 38 -2.71 -5.02 0.00
C THR A 38 -1.47 -4.64 -0.68
N TYR A 39 -1.45 -3.54 -1.33
CA TYR A 39 -0.34 -3.11 -2.00
C TYR A 39 0.32 -2.03 -1.24
N ASN A 40 1.54 -2.20 -0.91
CA ASN A 40 2.32 -1.16 -0.27
C ASN A 40 3.11 -0.46 -1.33
N PRO A 41 3.06 0.84 -1.38
CA PRO A 41 3.88 1.57 -2.33
C PRO A 41 5.34 1.25 -2.11
N ASN A 42 6.12 1.27 -3.15
CA ASN A 42 7.52 0.95 -3.09
C ASN A 42 8.34 2.20 -3.33
N VAL A 43 9.34 2.45 -2.48
CA VAL A 43 10.21 3.58 -2.66
C VAL A 43 11.64 3.09 -2.59
N ASP A 44 12.48 3.54 -3.51
CA ASP A 44 13.84 3.06 -3.57
C ASP A 44 14.73 4.11 -4.20
N CYS A 45 16.00 4.13 -3.84
CA CYS A 45 16.96 5.07 -4.38
C CYS A 45 18.15 4.33 -4.99
N LEU A 46 18.68 4.88 -6.06
CA LEU A 46 19.80 4.29 -6.76
C LEU A 46 20.89 5.35 -6.92
N ILE A 47 22.11 5.02 -6.60
CA ILE A 47 23.21 5.93 -6.74
C ILE A 47 23.98 5.54 -7.98
N LEU A 48 24.11 6.48 -8.92
CA LEU A 48 24.80 6.25 -10.17
C LEU A 48 26.02 7.13 -10.17
N GLU A 49 27.13 6.60 -9.68
CA GLU A 49 28.32 7.39 -9.53
C GLU A 49 28.87 7.86 -10.86
N ASP A 50 28.83 7.05 -11.89
CA ASP A 50 29.33 7.44 -13.17
C ASP A 50 28.53 8.59 -13.77
N GLU A 51 27.32 8.78 -13.35
CA GLU A 51 26.49 9.85 -13.87
C GLU A 51 26.28 10.95 -12.87
N ASN A 52 27.00 10.91 -11.76
CA ASN A 52 26.89 11.95 -10.74
C ASN A 52 25.44 12.14 -10.33
N SER A 53 24.70 11.07 -10.17
CA SER A 53 23.27 11.15 -9.89
C SER A 53 22.80 10.26 -8.77
N ILE A 54 21.77 10.69 -8.09
CA ILE A 54 21.02 9.86 -7.16
C ILE A 54 19.59 9.94 -7.66
N ILE A 55 18.99 8.80 -7.96
CA ILE A 55 17.61 8.76 -8.45
C ILE A 55 16.78 8.02 -7.43
N CYS A 56 15.70 8.64 -6.96
CA CYS A 56 14.79 8.01 -6.02
C CYS A 56 13.43 7.87 -6.67
N LYS A 57 12.86 6.68 -6.64
CA LYS A 57 11.65 6.36 -7.33
C LYS A 57 10.59 5.89 -6.37
N PHE A 58 9.36 6.28 -6.63
CA PHE A 58 8.21 5.86 -5.84
C PHE A 58 7.21 5.22 -6.77
N GLU A 59 6.75 4.03 -6.44
CA GLU A 59 5.80 3.33 -7.27
C GLU A 59 4.54 3.00 -6.50
N VAL A 60 3.39 3.25 -7.10
CA VAL A 60 2.13 2.78 -6.56
C VAL A 60 1.66 1.73 -7.51
N GLU A 61 0.92 0.77 -7.01
CA GLU A 61 0.56 -0.30 -7.86
C GLU A 61 -0.59 -0.13 -8.71
N LEU A 62 -1.56 0.59 -8.30
CA LEU A 62 -2.74 0.65 -9.06
C LEU A 62 -2.82 1.82 -9.96
N ASN A 63 -3.41 1.63 -11.11
CA ASN A 63 -3.72 2.70 -11.96
C ASN A 63 -4.81 3.48 -11.36
N ASN A 64 -4.69 4.76 -11.26
CA ASN A 64 -5.74 5.59 -10.75
C ASN A 64 -6.32 6.38 -11.88
N GLU A 65 -7.61 6.65 -11.79
CA GLU A 65 -8.25 7.43 -12.80
C GLU A 65 -7.97 8.89 -12.63
N ASN A 66 -7.46 9.28 -11.48
CA ASN A 66 -7.16 10.67 -11.22
C ASN A 66 -5.69 10.86 -10.92
N ASN A 67 -5.20 12.07 -11.08
CA ASN A 67 -3.84 12.35 -10.71
C ASN A 67 -3.67 12.16 -9.20
N GLN A 68 -2.51 11.71 -8.80
CA GLN A 68 -2.20 11.49 -7.39
C GLN A 68 -1.10 12.45 -7.02
N THR A 69 -1.22 13.07 -5.86
CA THR A 69 -0.22 14.03 -5.40
C THR A 69 0.55 13.44 -4.24
N LEU A 70 1.83 13.67 -4.22
CA LEU A 70 2.63 13.23 -3.10
C LEU A 70 3.67 14.29 -2.79
N ILE A 71 4.23 14.23 -1.60
CA ILE A 71 5.28 15.15 -1.18
C ILE A 71 6.52 14.35 -0.91
N ILE A 72 7.66 14.82 -1.40
CA ILE A 72 8.89 14.12 -1.14
C ILE A 72 9.81 15.00 -0.35
N ASN A 73 10.59 14.41 0.53
CA ASN A 73 11.58 15.10 1.32
C ASN A 73 12.89 14.35 1.24
N TRP A 74 13.96 15.09 0.94
CA TRP A 74 15.30 14.55 0.99
C TRP A 74 15.89 15.03 2.33
N ILE A 75 16.23 14.10 3.20
CA ILE A 75 16.69 14.45 4.53
C ILE A 75 18.16 14.08 4.65
N ASP A 76 18.97 15.06 4.99
CA ASP A 76 20.41 14.89 4.98
C ASP A 76 20.91 14.15 6.23
N PRO A 77 22.19 13.83 6.30
CA PRO A 77 22.70 13.07 7.43
C PRO A 77 22.54 13.77 8.80
N ASN A 78 22.28 15.07 8.80
CA ASN A 78 22.07 15.76 10.04
C ASN A 78 20.60 15.80 10.44
N GLY A 79 19.75 15.19 9.66
CA GLY A 79 18.32 15.19 9.97
C GLY A 79 17.59 16.41 9.42
N THR A 80 18.24 17.21 8.61
CA THR A 80 17.64 18.41 8.07
C THR A 80 17.05 18.13 6.70
N VAL A 81 15.88 18.70 6.44
CA VAL A 81 15.24 18.51 5.15
C VAL A 81 16.00 19.38 4.15
N SER A 82 16.66 18.73 3.21
CA SER A 82 17.47 19.39 2.21
C SER A 82 16.65 19.81 1.01
N ARG A 83 15.57 19.12 0.72
CA ARG A 83 14.69 19.47 -0.39
C ARG A 83 13.30 18.92 -0.11
N THR A 84 12.29 19.73 -0.40
CA THR A 84 10.90 19.29 -0.34
C THR A 84 10.28 19.62 -1.69
N ARG A 85 9.54 18.67 -2.26
CA ARG A 85 8.84 18.92 -3.51
C ARG A 85 7.48 18.24 -3.49
N GLU A 86 6.52 18.87 -4.15
CA GLU A 86 5.24 18.25 -4.38
C GLU A 86 5.32 17.67 -5.76
N MET A 87 4.93 16.42 -5.93
CA MET A 87 4.97 15.77 -7.21
C MET A 87 3.64 15.14 -7.53
N ILE A 88 3.39 14.95 -8.80
CA ILE A 88 2.14 14.39 -9.26
C ILE A 88 2.44 13.13 -10.04
N ILE A 89 1.69 12.06 -9.74
CA ILE A 89 1.69 10.89 -10.58
C ILE A 89 0.46 11.04 -11.43
N PRO A 90 0.59 11.21 -12.72
CA PRO A 90 -0.54 11.45 -13.58
C PRO A 90 -1.50 10.26 -13.60
N ALA A 91 -2.74 10.52 -13.93
CA ALA A 91 -3.73 9.48 -14.04
C ALA A 91 -3.23 8.45 -15.01
N GLY A 92 -3.34 7.20 -14.65
CA GLY A 92 -2.90 6.11 -15.50
C GLY A 92 -1.45 5.70 -15.28
N ASP A 93 -0.66 6.53 -14.60
CA ASP A 93 0.72 6.18 -14.34
C ASP A 93 0.85 5.56 -12.96
N THR A 94 1.96 4.87 -12.74
CA THR A 94 2.14 4.17 -11.49
C THR A 94 3.38 4.61 -10.74
N SER A 95 4.14 5.56 -11.26
CA SER A 95 5.38 5.92 -10.57
C SER A 95 5.76 7.36 -10.80
N ALA A 96 6.62 7.84 -9.93
CA ALA A 96 7.26 9.14 -10.09
C ALA A 96 8.67 9.01 -9.55
N TYR A 97 9.54 9.92 -9.94
CA TYR A 97 10.88 9.88 -9.41
C TYR A 97 11.43 11.28 -9.29
N ASP A 98 12.46 11.43 -8.48
CA ASP A 98 13.19 12.68 -8.35
C ASP A 98 14.65 12.34 -8.37
N PHE A 99 15.51 13.28 -8.79
CA PHE A 99 16.91 13.01 -8.80
C PHE A 99 17.70 14.22 -8.36
N ARG A 100 18.91 14.00 -7.89
CA ARG A 100 19.81 15.07 -7.51
C ARG A 100 21.21 14.66 -7.94
N TYR A 101 22.09 15.65 -8.10
CA TYR A 101 23.47 15.34 -8.39
C TYR A 101 24.19 14.91 -7.11
N LEU A 102 25.17 14.04 -7.27
CA LEU A 102 25.96 13.63 -6.13
C LEU A 102 26.83 14.77 -5.66
N ASP A 103 27.37 15.52 -6.59
CA ASP A 103 28.24 16.62 -6.22
C ASP A 103 27.47 17.62 -5.38
N GLY A 104 28.08 18.05 -4.30
CA GLY A 104 27.43 19.00 -3.43
C GLY A 104 26.56 18.38 -2.38
N ARG A 105 26.43 17.07 -2.35
CA ARG A 105 25.63 16.41 -1.32
C ARG A 105 26.58 16.02 -0.19
N GLU A 106 26.10 16.17 1.02
CA GLU A 106 26.87 15.80 2.17
C GLU A 106 27.05 14.31 2.25
N LYS A 107 28.18 13.83 2.68
CA LYS A 107 28.39 12.41 2.81
C LYS A 107 27.73 11.90 4.07
N GLY A 108 27.30 10.66 4.04
CA GLY A 108 26.65 10.04 5.17
C GLY A 108 25.32 9.43 4.77
N LYS A 109 24.50 9.15 5.76
CA LYS A 109 23.25 8.46 5.53
C LYS A 109 22.14 9.44 5.31
N TRP A 110 21.45 9.25 4.21
CA TRP A 110 20.34 10.09 3.82
C TRP A 110 19.03 9.33 3.88
N ASP A 111 17.93 10.04 4.08
CA ASP A 111 16.62 9.44 4.00
C ASP A 111 15.87 10.12 2.86
N PHE A 112 15.13 9.34 2.12
CA PHE A 112 14.23 9.86 1.10
C PHE A 112 12.83 9.46 1.58
N LYS A 113 12.02 10.45 1.91
CA LYS A 113 10.73 10.19 2.51
C LYS A 113 9.62 10.66 1.59
N ILE A 114 8.59 9.87 1.47
CA ILE A 114 7.43 10.22 0.68
C ILE A 114 6.22 10.25 1.57
N ILE A 115 5.40 11.27 1.41
CA ILE A 115 4.13 11.35 2.10
C ILE A 115 3.05 11.22 1.05
N TYR A 116 2.29 10.14 1.13
CA TYR A 116 1.29 9.80 0.13
C TYR A 116 0.08 9.23 0.86
N ASN A 117 -1.10 9.80 0.60
CA ASN A 117 -2.35 9.39 1.24
C ASN A 117 -2.20 9.39 2.76
N ASN A 118 -1.58 10.42 3.28
CA ASN A 118 -1.40 10.61 4.71
C ASN A 118 -0.54 9.55 5.35
N GLN A 119 0.26 8.84 4.59
CA GLN A 119 1.17 7.87 5.15
C GLN A 119 2.58 8.18 4.69
N GLU A 120 3.56 7.79 5.46
CA GLU A 120 4.95 8.05 5.14
C GLU A 120 5.65 6.79 4.73
N TYR A 121 6.46 6.89 3.69
CA TYR A 121 7.25 5.78 3.21
C TYR A 121 8.66 6.29 3.07
N THR A 122 9.64 5.59 3.59
CA THR A 122 11.02 6.06 3.61
C THR A 122 11.97 5.00 3.11
N THR A 123 12.98 5.43 2.37
CA THR A 123 14.08 4.57 2.05
C THR A 123 15.36 5.31 2.42
N LYS A 124 16.45 4.60 2.62
CA LYS A 124 17.70 5.18 3.03
C LYS A 124 18.79 4.85 2.05
N PHE A 125 19.74 5.74 1.92
CA PHE A 125 20.91 5.45 1.11
C PHE A 125 22.10 6.13 1.75
N GLU A 126 23.29 5.74 1.39
CA GLU A 126 24.48 6.29 2.02
C GLU A 126 25.43 6.81 0.96
N LEU A 127 25.96 8.02 1.14
CA LEU A 127 26.95 8.59 0.25
C LEU A 127 28.29 8.51 0.95
N LYS A 128 29.26 7.91 0.30
CA LYS A 128 30.57 7.71 0.91
C LYS A 128 31.63 8.60 0.36
#